data_28408f6d07d3777504744915675bd553
#
_entry.id   28408f6d07d3777504744915675bd553
#
_cell.length_a   1.000
_cell.length_b   1.000
_cell.length_c   1.000
_cell.angle_alpha   90.00
_cell.angle_beta   90.00
_cell.angle_gamma   90.00
#
_symmetry.space_group_name_H-M   'P 1'
#
loop_
_entity.id
_entity.type
_entity.pdbx_description
1 polymer ?
#
loop_
_entity_poly.entity_id
_entity_poly.type
_entity_poly.pdbx_seq_one_letter_code
_entity_poly.pdbx_strand_id
1 'polypeptide(L)'
;MFSPADLLKWEQRETVHRKQEFLLSRSALATALHPHPLSIVYYKGKQPNHEAGHISLSHAKKVAIAAYSPTLELGVDVEEVRPQIGRIAHKFIRPDEEKYLTDLGTTHAQQLLWGLKESLFKLFGSGNVDFKKHLHITSLHTGGNGEHWSGTAWIYATSAARPEPIQCMVQGYFDGSHYYCLATHRNAMIPFNTQNLQLRQWTLGDAHWLFRLNNDPEVIKYTGDSGFSSEAKALELIQTYPNYQRDGYGRWMVTDRVSGTPLGWCGLKKNPWGVDLGFRFFREHWGKGIATKAARAALALGETFEVDPIIGRTLSSNTASSRVLEKVGMVQYDTLTFEDFIGQYSITEPIGVRWSEEKVLLYKLPN
;
A
#
# COMPACT_ATOMS: atom_id res chain seq x y z
N MET A 1 -7.63 -26.50 -12.09
CA MET A 1 -8.77 -27.41 -11.94
C MET A 1 -9.76 -26.73 -11.02
N PHE A 2 -11.06 -26.72 -11.34
CA PHE A 2 -12.08 -26.09 -10.49
C PHE A 2 -12.28 -26.86 -9.20
N SER A 3 -12.56 -26.16 -8.11
CA SER A 3 -12.96 -26.79 -6.84
C SER A 3 -14.36 -27.41 -6.95
N PRO A 4 -14.72 -28.40 -6.11
CA PRO A 4 -16.09 -28.93 -6.07
C PRO A 4 -17.15 -27.84 -5.84
N ALA A 5 -16.83 -26.81 -5.05
CA ALA A 5 -17.70 -25.67 -4.82
C ALA A 5 -17.86 -24.77 -6.06
N ASP A 6 -16.83 -24.66 -6.89
CA ASP A 6 -16.91 -23.94 -8.17
C ASP A 6 -17.76 -24.69 -9.19
N LEU A 7 -17.66 -26.02 -9.26
CA LEU A 7 -18.46 -26.86 -10.14
C LEU A 7 -19.95 -26.74 -9.79
N LEU A 8 -20.29 -26.82 -8.50
CA LEU A 8 -21.65 -26.63 -8.05
C LEU A 8 -22.22 -25.25 -8.42
N LYS A 9 -21.41 -24.19 -8.21
CA LYS A 9 -21.82 -22.82 -8.61
C LYS A 9 -21.94 -22.64 -10.11
N TRP A 10 -21.14 -23.34 -10.90
CA TRP A 10 -21.23 -23.32 -12.35
C TRP A 10 -22.50 -24.03 -12.85
N GLU A 11 -22.85 -25.17 -12.28
CA GLU A 11 -24.07 -25.93 -12.60
C GLU A 11 -25.34 -25.14 -12.30
N GLN A 12 -25.36 -24.38 -11.21
CA GLN A 12 -26.49 -23.54 -10.79
C GLN A 12 -26.74 -22.34 -11.71
N ARG A 13 -25.87 -22.05 -12.71
CA ARG A 13 -26.07 -20.95 -13.63
C ARG A 13 -26.95 -21.36 -14.82
N GLU A 14 -28.07 -20.64 -14.97
CA GLU A 14 -29.11 -20.99 -15.95
C GLU A 14 -28.75 -20.62 -17.40
N THR A 15 -27.93 -19.56 -17.62
CA THR A 15 -27.64 -19.04 -18.95
C THR A 15 -26.21 -19.29 -19.39
N VAL A 16 -26.01 -19.49 -20.69
CA VAL A 16 -24.68 -19.64 -21.33
C VAL A 16 -23.80 -18.43 -20.99
N HIS A 17 -24.37 -17.23 -21.06
CA HIS A 17 -23.65 -15.98 -20.74
C HIS A 17 -23.10 -15.97 -19.31
N ARG A 18 -23.93 -16.29 -18.30
CA ARG A 18 -23.49 -16.37 -16.90
C ARG A 18 -22.45 -17.48 -16.65
N LYS A 19 -22.51 -18.57 -17.41
CA LYS A 19 -21.49 -19.61 -17.38
C LYS A 19 -20.15 -19.12 -17.96
N GLN A 20 -20.18 -18.36 -19.04
CA GLN A 20 -18.98 -17.75 -19.63
C GLN A 20 -18.33 -16.73 -18.67
N GLU A 21 -19.10 -15.84 -18.08
CA GLU A 21 -18.61 -14.87 -17.08
C GLU A 21 -17.95 -15.57 -15.90
N PHE A 22 -18.54 -16.67 -15.42
CA PHE A 22 -17.97 -17.46 -14.36
C PHE A 22 -16.61 -18.06 -14.74
N LEU A 23 -16.50 -18.64 -15.93
CA LEU A 23 -15.24 -19.23 -16.42
C LEU A 23 -14.16 -18.17 -16.60
N LEU A 24 -14.49 -17.00 -17.16
CA LEU A 24 -13.58 -15.88 -17.30
C LEU A 24 -13.05 -15.42 -15.94
N SER A 25 -13.94 -15.26 -14.96
CA SER A 25 -13.56 -14.85 -13.60
C SER A 25 -12.61 -15.86 -12.94
N ARG A 26 -12.82 -17.16 -13.16
CA ARG A 26 -11.96 -18.23 -12.62
C ARG A 26 -10.63 -18.32 -13.33
N SER A 27 -10.61 -18.08 -14.64
CA SER A 27 -9.37 -18.00 -15.41
C SER A 27 -8.50 -16.82 -14.95
N ALA A 28 -9.09 -15.64 -14.79
CA ALA A 28 -8.39 -14.47 -14.25
C ALA A 28 -7.84 -14.73 -12.86
N LEU A 29 -8.62 -15.39 -11.98
CA LEU A 29 -8.18 -15.72 -10.64
C LEU A 29 -7.06 -16.77 -10.63
N ALA A 30 -7.12 -17.78 -11.50
CA ALA A 30 -6.05 -18.77 -11.61
C ALA A 30 -4.72 -18.13 -12.02
N THR A 31 -4.76 -17.13 -12.89
CA THR A 31 -3.59 -16.33 -13.27
C THR A 31 -3.06 -15.50 -12.09
N ALA A 32 -3.95 -14.84 -11.35
CA ALA A 32 -3.57 -14.02 -10.21
C ALA A 32 -2.99 -14.83 -9.03
N LEU A 33 -3.43 -16.08 -8.87
CA LEU A 33 -2.98 -16.98 -7.79
C LEU A 33 -1.70 -17.75 -8.13
N HIS A 34 -1.27 -17.79 -9.40
CA HIS A 34 -0.08 -18.57 -9.76
C HIS A 34 1.16 -18.16 -8.92
N PRO A 35 1.92 -19.13 -8.33
CA PRO A 35 1.84 -20.60 -8.50
C PRO A 35 0.88 -21.35 -7.54
N HIS A 36 0.07 -20.68 -6.74
CA HIS A 36 -0.85 -21.34 -5.81
C HIS A 36 -1.98 -22.07 -6.56
N PRO A 37 -2.44 -23.22 -6.04
CA PRO A 37 -3.56 -23.92 -6.64
C PRO A 37 -4.86 -23.11 -6.53
N LEU A 38 -5.76 -23.26 -7.51
CA LEU A 38 -7.08 -22.63 -7.50
C LEU A 38 -8.00 -23.39 -6.50
N SER A 39 -7.86 -23.07 -5.22
CA SER A 39 -8.72 -23.59 -4.15
C SER A 39 -9.53 -22.44 -3.56
N ILE A 40 -10.82 -22.35 -3.89
CA ILE A 40 -11.68 -21.27 -3.45
C ILE A 40 -12.68 -21.82 -2.43
N VAL A 41 -12.71 -21.21 -1.26
CA VAL A 41 -13.70 -21.47 -0.21
C VAL A 41 -14.69 -20.32 -0.17
N TYR A 42 -15.97 -20.65 -0.11
CA TYR A 42 -17.04 -19.67 0.01
C TYR A 42 -17.60 -19.70 1.43
N TYR A 43 -17.36 -18.66 2.21
CA TYR A 43 -17.97 -18.51 3.53
C TYR A 43 -19.34 -17.85 3.42
N LYS A 44 -20.37 -18.50 3.99
CA LYS A 44 -21.76 -17.99 4.06
C LYS A 44 -22.31 -17.47 2.72
N GLY A 45 -21.86 -18.04 1.61
CA GLY A 45 -22.44 -17.84 0.28
C GLY A 45 -22.10 -16.55 -0.46
N LYS A 46 -21.25 -15.64 0.08
CA LYS A 46 -21.14 -14.30 -0.50
C LYS A 46 -19.78 -13.93 -1.07
N GLN A 47 -18.68 -14.20 -0.39
CA GLN A 47 -17.35 -13.85 -0.92
C GLN A 47 -16.49 -15.09 -1.15
N PRO A 48 -15.74 -15.12 -2.25
CA PRO A 48 -14.70 -16.10 -2.43
C PRO A 48 -13.55 -15.82 -1.46
N ASN A 49 -12.97 -16.85 -0.89
CA ASN A 49 -11.78 -16.77 -0.07
C ASN A 49 -10.75 -17.81 -0.49
N HIS A 50 -9.50 -17.62 -0.15
CA HIS A 50 -8.41 -18.53 -0.47
C HIS A 50 -7.52 -18.70 0.76
N GLU A 51 -7.05 -19.93 1.03
CA GLU A 51 -6.22 -20.23 2.21
C GLU A 51 -4.88 -19.45 2.21
N ALA A 52 -4.35 -19.13 1.03
CA ALA A 52 -3.11 -18.39 0.89
C ALA A 52 -3.26 -16.86 1.03
N GLY A 53 -4.49 -16.32 1.18
CA GLY A 53 -4.70 -14.87 1.30
C GLY A 53 -6.04 -14.37 0.79
N HIS A 54 -6.11 -13.07 0.57
CA HIS A 54 -7.31 -12.36 0.16
C HIS A 54 -7.45 -12.34 -1.36
N ILE A 55 -8.67 -12.56 -1.84
CA ILE A 55 -9.01 -12.51 -3.26
C ILE A 55 -10.24 -11.63 -3.49
N SER A 56 -10.27 -10.93 -4.61
CA SER A 56 -11.44 -10.22 -5.09
C SER A 56 -11.62 -10.40 -6.59
N LEU A 57 -12.86 -10.45 -7.03
CA LEU A 57 -13.27 -10.76 -8.40
C LEU A 57 -14.30 -9.75 -8.88
N SER A 58 -14.21 -9.38 -10.16
CA SER A 58 -15.29 -8.69 -10.86
C SER A 58 -15.34 -9.09 -12.32
N HIS A 59 -16.47 -8.83 -12.97
CA HIS A 59 -16.65 -9.06 -14.39
C HIS A 59 -17.67 -8.09 -14.98
N ALA A 60 -17.42 -7.69 -16.22
CA ALA A 60 -18.34 -6.92 -17.06
C ALA A 60 -18.32 -7.51 -18.48
N LYS A 61 -19.48 -7.86 -19.01
CA LYS A 61 -19.65 -8.49 -20.34
C LYS A 61 -18.54 -9.49 -20.72
N LYS A 62 -17.49 -9.04 -21.42
CA LYS A 62 -16.40 -9.88 -21.94
C LYS A 62 -15.10 -9.77 -21.15
N VAL A 63 -15.11 -8.97 -20.08
CA VAL A 63 -13.93 -8.70 -19.24
C VAL A 63 -14.15 -9.27 -17.85
N ALA A 64 -13.14 -9.93 -17.32
CA ALA A 64 -13.09 -10.31 -15.92
C ALA A 64 -11.75 -9.90 -15.33
N ILE A 65 -11.78 -9.46 -14.09
CA ILE A 65 -10.59 -9.13 -13.31
C ILE A 65 -10.55 -9.94 -12.01
N ALA A 66 -9.35 -10.23 -11.59
CA ALA A 66 -9.08 -10.86 -10.31
C ALA A 66 -7.90 -10.17 -9.66
N ALA A 67 -7.96 -10.02 -8.35
CA ALA A 67 -6.83 -9.59 -7.55
C ALA A 67 -6.61 -10.57 -6.40
N TYR A 68 -5.35 -10.79 -6.09
CA TYR A 68 -4.89 -11.62 -4.98
C TYR A 68 -3.83 -10.89 -4.18
N SER A 69 -3.91 -11.02 -2.88
CA SER A 69 -2.84 -10.60 -1.99
C SER A 69 -2.71 -11.57 -0.82
N PRO A 70 -1.50 -12.02 -0.47
CA PRO A 70 -1.28 -12.91 0.67
C PRO A 70 -1.56 -12.23 2.01
N THR A 71 -1.54 -10.89 2.06
CA THR A 71 -1.58 -10.14 3.32
C THR A 71 -2.60 -9.02 3.36
N LEU A 72 -3.05 -8.53 2.19
CA LEU A 72 -3.87 -7.32 2.10
C LEU A 72 -5.31 -7.66 1.73
N GLU A 73 -6.26 -7.24 2.56
CA GLU A 73 -7.65 -7.19 2.12
C GLU A 73 -7.81 -6.16 1.00
N LEU A 74 -8.51 -6.55 -0.05
CA LEU A 74 -8.73 -5.76 -1.24
C LEU A 74 -10.10 -6.01 -1.88
N GLY A 75 -10.57 -5.03 -2.61
CA GLY A 75 -11.77 -5.14 -3.43
C GLY A 75 -11.49 -4.61 -4.83
N VAL A 76 -11.87 -5.36 -5.87
CA VAL A 76 -11.75 -4.93 -7.27
C VAL A 76 -13.09 -4.90 -7.96
N ASP A 77 -13.24 -3.94 -8.86
CA ASP A 77 -14.41 -3.86 -9.72
C ASP A 77 -14.02 -3.49 -11.16
N VAL A 78 -14.80 -3.99 -12.13
CA VAL A 78 -14.70 -3.60 -13.53
C VAL A 78 -16.07 -3.24 -14.07
N GLU A 79 -16.15 -2.08 -14.70
CA GLU A 79 -17.40 -1.51 -15.19
C GLU A 79 -17.25 -0.98 -16.61
N GLU A 80 -18.18 -1.35 -17.47
CA GLU A 80 -18.34 -0.73 -18.81
C GLU A 80 -19.04 0.62 -18.65
N VAL A 81 -18.70 1.59 -19.49
CA VAL A 81 -19.39 2.89 -19.49
C VAL A 81 -20.84 2.70 -19.94
N ARG A 82 -21.77 3.02 -19.05
CA ARG A 82 -23.22 2.88 -19.27
C ARG A 82 -23.93 4.22 -19.07
N PRO A 83 -24.52 4.82 -20.11
CA PRO A 83 -25.26 6.07 -19.95
C PRO A 83 -26.39 6.00 -18.91
N GLN A 84 -26.93 4.80 -18.65
CA GLN A 84 -27.99 4.57 -17.67
C GLN A 84 -27.55 4.73 -16.22
N ILE A 85 -26.24 4.80 -15.93
CA ILE A 85 -25.72 4.97 -14.56
C ILE A 85 -26.28 6.26 -13.91
N GLY A 86 -26.54 7.29 -14.71
CA GLY A 86 -27.16 8.54 -14.24
C GLY A 86 -28.52 8.37 -13.56
N ARG A 87 -29.30 7.34 -13.92
CA ARG A 87 -30.61 7.08 -13.32
C ARG A 87 -30.51 6.68 -11.84
N ILE A 88 -29.41 6.08 -11.44
CA ILE A 88 -29.18 5.62 -10.06
C ILE A 88 -28.14 6.47 -9.32
N ALA A 89 -27.54 7.46 -9.96
CA ALA A 89 -26.49 8.30 -9.38
C ALA A 89 -26.88 8.89 -8.02
N HIS A 90 -28.14 9.34 -7.87
CA HIS A 90 -28.68 9.89 -6.63
C HIS A 90 -28.64 8.90 -5.44
N LYS A 91 -28.53 7.58 -5.69
CA LYS A 91 -28.48 6.54 -4.68
C LYS A 91 -27.08 6.30 -4.12
N PHE A 92 -26.02 6.71 -4.85
CA PHE A 92 -24.67 6.46 -4.43
C PHE A 92 -23.74 7.68 -4.39
N ILE A 93 -24.05 8.77 -5.12
CA ILE A 93 -23.25 9.99 -5.09
C ILE A 93 -23.68 10.88 -3.92
N ARG A 94 -22.71 11.31 -3.14
CA ARG A 94 -22.88 12.28 -2.04
C ARG A 94 -22.81 13.71 -2.57
N PRO A 95 -23.41 14.71 -1.88
CA PRO A 95 -23.31 16.10 -2.31
C PRO A 95 -21.87 16.62 -2.41
N ASP A 96 -20.98 16.19 -1.52
CA ASP A 96 -19.58 16.58 -1.50
C ASP A 96 -18.71 15.85 -2.55
N GLU A 97 -19.25 14.80 -3.18
CA GLU A 97 -18.63 14.09 -4.32
C GLU A 97 -19.05 14.67 -5.68
N GLU A 98 -20.07 15.54 -5.73
CA GLU A 98 -20.57 16.13 -6.98
C GLU A 98 -19.51 16.99 -7.70
N LYS A 99 -18.52 17.52 -6.98
CA LYS A 99 -17.36 18.22 -7.56
C LYS A 99 -16.64 17.39 -8.63
N TYR A 100 -16.58 16.07 -8.48
CA TYR A 100 -15.92 15.20 -9.46
C TYR A 100 -16.69 15.07 -10.78
N LEU A 101 -18.00 15.41 -10.80
CA LEU A 101 -18.82 15.36 -12.01
C LEU A 101 -18.45 16.45 -13.03
N THR A 102 -17.97 17.59 -12.53
CA THR A 102 -17.53 18.70 -13.38
C THR A 102 -16.17 18.46 -14.01
N ASP A 103 -15.28 17.81 -13.26
CA ASP A 103 -13.88 17.63 -13.68
C ASP A 103 -13.71 16.56 -14.75
N LEU A 104 -14.54 15.50 -14.73
CA LEU A 104 -14.39 14.32 -15.58
C LEU A 104 -15.48 14.16 -16.65
N GLY A 105 -16.48 15.03 -16.65
CA GLY A 105 -17.72 14.84 -17.41
C GLY A 105 -18.65 13.82 -16.74
N THR A 106 -19.94 14.20 -16.66
CA THR A 106 -20.94 13.58 -15.78
C THR A 106 -21.02 12.04 -15.88
N THR A 107 -21.12 11.48 -17.08
CA THR A 107 -21.29 10.02 -17.24
C THR A 107 -20.02 9.25 -16.82
N HIS A 108 -18.84 9.73 -17.20
CA HIS A 108 -17.56 9.12 -16.85
C HIS A 108 -17.30 9.18 -15.35
N ALA A 109 -17.53 10.34 -14.73
CA ALA A 109 -17.41 10.48 -13.28
C ALA A 109 -18.38 9.59 -12.51
N GLN A 110 -19.62 9.50 -12.94
CA GLN A 110 -20.63 8.62 -12.33
C GLN A 110 -20.21 7.14 -12.43
N GLN A 111 -19.68 6.71 -13.58
CA GLN A 111 -19.24 5.33 -13.75
C GLN A 111 -17.99 5.02 -12.92
N LEU A 112 -17.01 5.93 -12.86
CA LEU A 112 -15.84 5.80 -12.01
C LEU A 112 -16.21 5.73 -10.52
N LEU A 113 -17.04 6.67 -10.03
CA LEU A 113 -17.48 6.67 -8.64
C LEU A 113 -18.26 5.41 -8.27
N TRP A 114 -19.06 4.88 -9.19
CA TRP A 114 -19.76 3.61 -9.01
C TRP A 114 -18.77 2.46 -8.82
N GLY A 115 -17.83 2.27 -9.76
CA GLY A 115 -16.82 1.20 -9.68
C GLY A 115 -15.93 1.30 -8.45
N LEU A 116 -15.54 2.53 -8.04
CA LEU A 116 -14.80 2.74 -6.82
C LEU A 116 -15.61 2.33 -5.56
N LYS A 117 -16.90 2.63 -5.53
CA LYS A 117 -17.77 2.24 -4.41
C LYS A 117 -18.10 0.74 -4.41
N GLU A 118 -18.23 0.11 -5.57
CA GLU A 118 -18.33 -1.35 -5.66
C GLU A 118 -17.04 -2.04 -5.15
N SER A 119 -15.86 -1.49 -5.48
CA SER A 119 -14.62 -2.04 -4.94
C SER A 119 -14.49 -1.84 -3.42
N LEU A 120 -14.94 -0.70 -2.86
CA LEU A 120 -15.03 -0.49 -1.41
C LEU A 120 -16.03 -1.48 -0.75
N PHE A 121 -17.18 -1.71 -1.38
CA PHE A 121 -18.15 -2.69 -0.89
C PHE A 121 -17.57 -4.11 -0.86
N LYS A 122 -16.84 -4.50 -1.91
CA LYS A 122 -16.15 -5.79 -1.97
C LYS A 122 -15.02 -5.90 -0.94
N LEU A 123 -14.31 -4.82 -0.67
CA LEU A 123 -13.31 -4.75 0.40
C LEU A 123 -13.95 -4.93 1.78
N PHE A 124 -15.10 -4.30 2.03
CA PHE A 124 -15.83 -4.43 3.31
C PHE A 124 -16.37 -5.85 3.55
N GLY A 125 -16.76 -6.53 2.48
CA GLY A 125 -16.98 -7.97 2.48
C GLY A 125 -18.40 -8.43 2.72
N SER A 126 -19.23 -7.75 3.47
CA SER A 126 -20.61 -8.17 3.73
C SER A 126 -21.38 -7.13 4.54
N GLY A 127 -22.70 -7.23 4.52
CA GLY A 127 -23.59 -6.44 5.38
C GLY A 127 -24.52 -5.54 4.58
N ASN A 128 -25.36 -4.81 5.31
CA ASN A 128 -26.27 -3.83 4.73
C ASN A 128 -25.54 -2.50 4.54
N VAL A 129 -24.89 -2.32 3.39
CA VAL A 129 -24.13 -1.12 3.06
C VAL A 129 -24.96 -0.23 2.13
N ASP A 130 -25.29 0.95 2.61
CA ASP A 130 -25.85 2.03 1.79
C ASP A 130 -24.69 2.79 1.13
N PHE A 131 -24.61 2.75 -0.21
CA PHE A 131 -23.48 3.31 -0.96
C PHE A 131 -23.34 4.84 -0.80
N LYS A 132 -24.44 5.54 -0.57
CA LYS A 132 -24.41 6.99 -0.37
C LYS A 132 -24.02 7.38 1.05
N LYS A 133 -24.52 6.64 2.05
CA LYS A 133 -24.30 6.95 3.46
C LYS A 133 -22.98 6.40 3.97
N HIS A 134 -22.64 5.17 3.57
CA HIS A 134 -21.57 4.41 4.18
C HIS A 134 -20.27 4.44 3.39
N LEU A 135 -20.28 4.73 2.07
CA LEU A 135 -19.10 4.77 1.22
C LEU A 135 -18.84 6.21 0.76
N HIS A 136 -17.70 6.77 1.16
CA HIS A 136 -17.36 8.17 0.92
C HIS A 136 -15.98 8.29 0.27
N ILE A 137 -15.92 8.81 -0.95
CA ILE A 137 -14.68 9.18 -1.65
C ILE A 137 -14.29 10.59 -1.20
N THR A 138 -13.24 10.73 -0.41
CA THR A 138 -12.83 12.00 0.20
C THR A 138 -11.88 12.80 -0.67
N SER A 139 -11.00 12.12 -1.39
CA SER A 139 -10.15 12.75 -2.41
C SER A 139 -10.08 11.87 -3.65
N LEU A 140 -9.89 12.49 -4.81
CA LEU A 140 -9.66 11.82 -6.07
C LEU A 140 -8.80 12.73 -6.95
N HIS A 141 -7.65 12.23 -7.36
CA HIS A 141 -6.67 12.94 -8.18
C HIS A 141 -6.47 12.21 -9.50
N THR A 142 -6.37 12.96 -10.58
CA THR A 142 -6.15 12.41 -11.92
C THR A 142 -4.65 12.32 -12.20
N GLY A 143 -4.19 11.17 -12.67
CA GLY A 143 -2.83 10.99 -13.17
C GLY A 143 -2.61 11.65 -14.53
N GLY A 144 -1.35 11.83 -14.93
CA GLY A 144 -0.89 12.73 -15.98
C GLY A 144 -1.50 12.60 -17.38
N ASN A 145 -2.18 11.51 -17.74
CA ASN A 145 -2.86 11.33 -19.03
C ASN A 145 -4.39 11.32 -18.94
N GLY A 146 -4.96 11.56 -17.76
CA GLY A 146 -6.41 11.55 -17.56
C GLY A 146 -7.08 10.17 -17.52
N GLU A 147 -6.30 9.09 -17.57
CA GLU A 147 -6.80 7.71 -17.59
C GLU A 147 -6.65 6.99 -16.25
N HIS A 148 -5.88 7.56 -15.34
CA HIS A 148 -5.62 7.00 -14.02
C HIS A 148 -6.13 7.94 -12.93
N TRP A 149 -6.71 7.37 -11.87
CA TRP A 149 -7.15 8.09 -10.68
C TRP A 149 -6.65 7.39 -9.43
N SER A 150 -6.31 8.18 -8.45
CA SER A 150 -5.97 7.72 -7.11
C SER A 150 -6.59 8.64 -6.06
N GLY A 151 -6.93 8.09 -4.91
CA GLY A 151 -7.56 8.89 -3.88
C GLY A 151 -7.75 8.15 -2.57
N THR A 152 -8.45 8.80 -1.68
CA THR A 152 -8.81 8.27 -0.36
C THR A 152 -10.32 8.16 -0.19
N ALA A 153 -10.73 7.22 0.64
CA ALA A 153 -12.13 6.96 0.92
C ALA A 153 -12.34 6.52 2.36
N TRP A 154 -13.60 6.56 2.82
CA TRP A 154 -14.03 5.98 4.08
C TRP A 154 -15.17 4.98 3.86
N ILE A 155 -15.13 3.90 4.65
CA ILE A 155 -16.25 2.99 4.84
C ILE A 155 -16.78 3.22 6.25
N TYR A 156 -17.95 3.84 6.38
CA TYR A 156 -18.64 4.09 7.64
C TYR A 156 -19.58 2.95 8.05
N ALA A 157 -19.76 1.94 7.19
CA ALA A 157 -20.48 0.73 7.58
C ALA A 157 -19.71 -0.01 8.67
N THR A 158 -20.43 -0.52 9.66
CA THR A 158 -19.84 -1.27 10.76
C THR A 158 -20.43 -2.68 10.84
N SER A 159 -19.69 -3.60 11.41
CA SER A 159 -20.12 -4.97 11.69
C SER A 159 -19.50 -5.44 12.99
N ALA A 160 -19.94 -6.60 13.51
CA ALA A 160 -19.34 -7.18 14.72
C ALA A 160 -17.83 -7.45 14.56
N ALA A 161 -17.38 -7.76 13.34
CA ALA A 161 -15.95 -7.96 13.04
C ALA A 161 -15.21 -6.63 12.74
N ARG A 162 -15.94 -5.53 12.48
CA ARG A 162 -15.40 -4.20 12.11
C ARG A 162 -16.26 -3.12 12.75
N PRO A 163 -16.04 -2.84 14.05
CA PRO A 163 -16.86 -1.89 14.80
C PRO A 163 -16.56 -0.42 14.46
N GLU A 164 -15.42 -0.14 13.87
CA GLU A 164 -14.96 1.22 13.56
C GLU A 164 -14.98 1.51 12.05
N PRO A 165 -15.15 2.78 11.64
CA PRO A 165 -14.98 3.19 10.26
C PRO A 165 -13.60 2.88 9.70
N ILE A 166 -13.53 2.55 8.41
CA ILE A 166 -12.30 2.12 7.74
C ILE A 166 -11.88 3.19 6.75
N GLN A 167 -10.66 3.68 6.89
CA GLN A 167 -10.04 4.53 5.89
C GLN A 167 -9.39 3.68 4.79
N CYS A 168 -9.65 4.04 3.54
CA CYS A 168 -9.26 3.27 2.36
C CYS A 168 -8.48 4.12 1.36
N MET A 169 -7.63 3.46 0.57
CA MET A 169 -7.10 3.96 -0.69
C MET A 169 -7.96 3.42 -1.82
N VAL A 170 -8.20 4.25 -2.83
CA VAL A 170 -8.89 3.85 -4.04
C VAL A 170 -8.08 4.22 -5.28
N GLN A 171 -8.14 3.37 -6.29
CA GLN A 171 -7.49 3.60 -7.58
C GLN A 171 -8.46 3.23 -8.71
N GLY A 172 -8.38 3.97 -9.80
CA GLY A 172 -9.13 3.72 -11.01
C GLY A 172 -8.24 3.83 -12.25
N TYR A 173 -8.56 3.04 -13.27
CA TYR A 173 -7.96 3.10 -14.59
C TYR A 173 -9.04 2.96 -15.66
N PHE A 174 -8.93 3.71 -16.76
CA PHE A 174 -9.81 3.64 -17.90
C PHE A 174 -9.04 3.26 -19.16
N ASP A 175 -9.45 2.18 -19.84
CA ASP A 175 -8.80 1.67 -21.06
C ASP A 175 -9.43 2.17 -22.36
N GLY A 176 -10.33 3.15 -22.29
CA GLY A 176 -11.14 3.62 -23.41
C GLY A 176 -12.53 2.95 -23.50
N SER A 177 -12.77 1.87 -22.76
CA SER A 177 -14.04 1.13 -22.77
C SER A 177 -14.55 0.74 -21.37
N HIS A 178 -13.63 0.43 -20.45
CA HIS A 178 -13.95 -0.04 -19.10
C HIS A 178 -13.18 0.74 -18.05
N TYR A 179 -13.81 0.91 -16.88
CA TYR A 179 -13.17 1.34 -15.65
C TYR A 179 -12.76 0.12 -14.83
N TYR A 180 -11.50 0.07 -14.44
CA TYR A 180 -10.94 -0.91 -13.51
C TYR A 180 -10.69 -0.21 -12.19
N CYS A 181 -11.33 -0.66 -11.13
CA CYS A 181 -11.29 -0.03 -9.83
C CYS A 181 -10.70 -0.98 -8.79
N LEU A 182 -9.91 -0.42 -7.88
CA LEU A 182 -9.30 -1.14 -6.77
C LEU A 182 -9.52 -0.33 -5.49
N ALA A 183 -9.89 -1.01 -4.42
CA ALA A 183 -9.93 -0.46 -3.06
C ALA A 183 -9.09 -1.35 -2.14
N THR A 184 -8.36 -0.71 -1.23
CA THR A 184 -7.59 -1.36 -0.17
C THR A 184 -7.76 -0.56 1.12
N HIS A 185 -7.47 -1.16 2.28
CA HIS A 185 -7.32 -0.35 3.49
C HIS A 185 -6.25 0.74 3.26
N ARG A 186 -6.42 1.94 3.82
CA ARG A 186 -5.40 3.00 3.73
C ARG A 186 -4.03 2.51 4.23
N ASN A 187 -4.05 1.63 5.20
CA ASN A 187 -2.88 1.01 5.79
C ASN A 187 -2.30 -0.15 4.96
N ALA A 188 -2.99 -0.55 3.89
CA ALA A 188 -2.57 -1.57 2.95
C ALA A 188 -1.83 -0.90 1.81
N MET A 189 -0.52 -0.77 1.92
CA MET A 189 0.27 -0.21 0.85
C MET A 189 0.30 -1.19 -0.34
N ILE A 190 -0.31 -0.78 -1.46
CA ILE A 190 -0.04 -1.41 -2.76
C ILE A 190 1.45 -1.23 -3.03
N PRO A 191 2.16 -2.26 -3.49
CA PRO A 191 3.57 -2.11 -3.82
C PRO A 191 3.80 -0.92 -4.73
N PHE A 192 4.60 0.04 -4.28
CA PHE A 192 4.96 1.20 -5.09
C PHE A 192 6.09 0.79 -6.04
N ASN A 193 5.79 0.84 -7.33
CA ASN A 193 6.73 0.44 -8.37
C ASN A 193 7.40 1.66 -8.99
N THR A 194 8.71 1.67 -9.02
CA THR A 194 9.50 2.51 -9.92
C THR A 194 9.92 1.67 -11.14
N GLN A 195 10.69 2.26 -12.04
CA GLN A 195 11.20 1.52 -13.20
C GLN A 195 11.92 0.21 -12.81
N ASN A 196 12.74 0.22 -11.74
CA ASN A 196 13.60 -0.90 -11.37
C ASN A 196 13.41 -1.40 -9.94
N LEU A 197 12.65 -0.68 -9.09
CA LEU A 197 12.46 -1.03 -7.69
C LEU A 197 10.98 -1.19 -7.37
N GLN A 198 10.71 -2.08 -6.44
CA GLN A 198 9.41 -2.21 -5.78
C GLN A 198 9.58 -1.93 -4.28
N LEU A 199 8.74 -1.05 -3.73
CA LEU A 199 8.61 -0.82 -2.29
C LEU A 199 7.30 -1.46 -1.84
N ARG A 200 7.34 -2.35 -0.87
CA ARG A 200 6.17 -3.05 -0.34
C ARG A 200 6.24 -3.21 1.17
N GLN A 201 5.12 -3.48 1.79
CA GLN A 201 5.11 -3.84 3.21
C GLN A 201 5.91 -5.13 3.46
N TRP A 202 6.36 -5.27 4.70
CA TRP A 202 7.00 -6.50 5.17
C TRP A 202 6.02 -7.67 5.12
N THR A 203 6.52 -8.82 4.71
CA THR A 203 5.84 -10.11 4.84
C THR A 203 6.59 -10.98 5.85
N LEU A 204 5.95 -12.02 6.38
CA LEU A 204 6.61 -12.94 7.31
C LEU A 204 7.84 -13.61 6.69
N GLY A 205 7.84 -13.83 5.38
CA GLY A 205 8.98 -14.36 4.62
C GLY A 205 10.20 -13.44 4.57
N ASP A 206 10.06 -12.17 4.97
CA ASP A 206 11.17 -11.22 4.98
C ASP A 206 12.00 -11.28 6.26
N ALA A 207 11.62 -12.06 7.26
CA ALA A 207 12.30 -12.15 8.55
C ALA A 207 13.79 -12.47 8.41
N HIS A 208 14.14 -13.46 7.57
CA HIS A 208 15.52 -13.81 7.28
C HIS A 208 16.33 -12.65 6.69
N TRP A 209 15.76 -11.92 5.72
CA TRP A 209 16.41 -10.77 5.10
C TRP A 209 16.58 -9.61 6.08
N LEU A 210 15.57 -9.33 6.89
CA LEU A 210 15.62 -8.30 7.92
C LEU A 210 16.67 -8.63 8.98
N PHE A 211 16.74 -9.89 9.42
CA PHE A 211 17.77 -10.39 10.33
C PHE A 211 19.16 -10.19 9.76
N ARG A 212 19.43 -10.68 8.53
CA ARG A 212 20.75 -10.53 7.87
C ARG A 212 21.17 -9.08 7.76
N LEU A 213 20.26 -8.22 7.29
CA LEU A 213 20.53 -6.79 7.06
C LEU A 213 20.89 -6.05 8.33
N ASN A 214 20.15 -6.31 9.42
CA ASN A 214 20.36 -5.63 10.68
C ASN A 214 21.43 -6.29 11.58
N ASN A 215 22.01 -7.36 11.16
CA ASN A 215 23.15 -8.02 11.85
C ASN A 215 24.47 -7.87 11.11
N ASP A 216 24.50 -7.20 9.94
CA ASP A 216 25.75 -6.83 9.28
C ASP A 216 26.40 -5.63 10.02
N PRO A 217 27.60 -5.78 10.65
CA PRO A 217 28.24 -4.73 11.43
C PRO A 217 28.47 -3.42 10.66
N GLU A 218 28.77 -3.50 9.37
CA GLU A 218 28.99 -2.32 8.53
C GLU A 218 27.67 -1.59 8.23
N VAL A 219 26.56 -2.32 8.11
CA VAL A 219 25.23 -1.75 7.87
C VAL A 219 24.73 -1.04 9.12
N ILE A 220 24.90 -1.64 10.30
CA ILE A 220 24.41 -1.06 11.57
C ILE A 220 25.41 -0.09 12.23
N LYS A 221 26.58 0.10 11.65
CA LYS A 221 27.66 0.95 12.20
C LYS A 221 27.21 2.34 12.65
N TYR A 222 26.26 2.94 11.93
CA TYR A 222 25.77 4.31 12.14
C TYR A 222 24.32 4.38 12.65
N THR A 223 23.71 3.25 13.05
CA THR A 223 22.27 3.20 13.34
C THR A 223 21.91 3.17 14.81
N GLY A 224 22.87 2.80 15.69
CA GLY A 224 22.64 2.64 17.11
C GLY A 224 22.00 1.32 17.51
N ASP A 225 21.58 0.52 16.54
CA ASP A 225 20.97 -0.76 16.84
C ASP A 225 22.05 -1.80 17.21
N SER A 226 21.71 -2.71 18.10
CA SER A 226 22.53 -3.86 18.47
C SER A 226 22.35 -5.07 17.54
N GLY A 227 21.50 -4.93 16.50
CA GLY A 227 21.05 -6.05 15.70
C GLY A 227 19.99 -6.90 16.40
N PHE A 228 19.54 -7.95 15.73
CA PHE A 228 18.59 -8.92 16.30
C PHE A 228 19.34 -10.08 16.95
N SER A 229 18.90 -10.52 18.12
CA SER A 229 19.46 -11.70 18.78
C SER A 229 19.14 -13.01 18.05
N SER A 230 18.10 -13.03 17.23
CA SER A 230 17.71 -14.17 16.42
C SER A 230 16.78 -13.75 15.25
N GLU A 231 16.64 -14.62 14.26
CA GLU A 231 15.67 -14.43 13.17
C GLU A 231 14.22 -14.41 13.70
N ALA A 232 13.93 -15.13 14.78
CA ALA A 232 12.63 -15.10 15.45
C ALA A 232 12.29 -13.68 15.99
N LYS A 233 13.30 -12.90 16.44
CA LYS A 233 13.06 -11.50 16.85
C LYS A 233 12.79 -10.58 15.66
N ALA A 234 13.39 -10.83 14.50
CA ALA A 234 13.05 -10.11 13.28
C ALA A 234 11.63 -10.46 12.81
N LEU A 235 11.22 -11.72 12.93
CA LEU A 235 9.85 -12.17 12.64
C LEU A 235 8.84 -11.50 13.57
N GLU A 236 9.12 -11.46 14.87
CA GLU A 236 8.28 -10.79 15.88
C GLU A 236 8.10 -9.30 15.55
N LEU A 237 9.18 -8.61 15.15
CA LEU A 237 9.08 -7.21 14.70
C LEU A 237 8.13 -7.06 13.52
N ILE A 238 8.21 -7.93 12.51
CA ILE A 238 7.33 -7.88 11.34
C ILE A 238 5.87 -8.13 11.75
N GLN A 239 5.60 -9.13 12.60
CA GLN A 239 4.27 -9.47 13.08
C GLN A 239 3.62 -8.34 13.87
N THR A 240 4.42 -7.61 14.64
CA THR A 240 3.94 -6.56 15.54
C THR A 240 4.18 -5.15 15.01
N TYR A 241 4.61 -4.98 13.74
CA TYR A 241 4.95 -3.69 13.16
C TYR A 241 3.72 -2.77 13.04
N PRO A 242 3.54 -1.80 13.92
CA PRO A 242 2.27 -1.08 14.05
C PRO A 242 2.14 0.09 13.06
N ASN A 243 3.25 0.52 12.46
CA ASN A 243 3.32 1.78 11.74
C ASN A 243 2.36 1.82 10.54
N TYR A 244 2.26 0.74 9.78
CA TYR A 244 1.35 0.70 8.63
C TYR A 244 -0.12 0.91 9.04
N GLN A 245 -0.54 0.30 10.15
CA GLN A 245 -1.92 0.40 10.65
C GLN A 245 -2.18 1.73 11.36
N ARG A 246 -1.21 2.20 12.16
CA ARG A 246 -1.35 3.40 12.97
C ARG A 246 -1.17 4.68 12.15
N ASP A 247 -0.13 4.72 11.30
CA ASP A 247 0.33 5.94 10.64
C ASP A 247 0.00 5.96 9.14
N GLY A 248 -0.40 4.82 8.54
CA GLY A 248 -0.64 4.67 7.09
C GLY A 248 0.65 4.47 6.28
N TYR A 249 1.81 4.66 6.86
CA TYR A 249 3.12 4.50 6.24
C TYR A 249 4.09 3.78 7.19
N GLY A 250 5.27 3.39 6.67
CA GLY A 250 6.27 2.68 7.46
C GLY A 250 7.58 2.50 6.72
N ARG A 251 8.43 1.62 7.24
CA ARG A 251 9.64 1.14 6.56
C ARG A 251 9.23 0.03 5.60
N TRP A 252 9.44 0.21 4.32
CA TRP A 252 9.06 -0.75 3.27
C TRP A 252 10.25 -1.60 2.84
N MET A 253 10.00 -2.89 2.58
CA MET A 253 10.97 -3.72 1.88
C MET A 253 11.19 -3.15 0.48
N VAL A 254 12.44 -3.00 0.08
CA VAL A 254 12.83 -2.63 -1.28
C VAL A 254 13.38 -3.85 -1.98
N THR A 255 12.76 -4.21 -3.10
CA THR A 255 13.19 -5.33 -3.94
C THR A 255 13.52 -4.86 -5.35
N ASP A 256 14.37 -5.60 -6.04
CA ASP A 256 14.49 -5.47 -7.48
C ASP A 256 13.17 -5.89 -8.15
N ARG A 257 12.65 -5.06 -9.03
CA ARG A 257 11.31 -5.27 -9.59
C ARG A 257 11.22 -6.49 -10.51
N VAL A 258 12.32 -6.86 -11.15
CA VAL A 258 12.34 -7.96 -12.14
C VAL A 258 12.58 -9.29 -11.45
N SER A 259 13.61 -9.35 -10.60
CA SER A 259 14.02 -10.60 -9.94
C SER A 259 13.29 -10.85 -8.61
N GLY A 260 12.66 -9.83 -8.02
CA GLY A 260 12.10 -9.90 -6.66
C GLY A 260 13.15 -9.93 -5.56
N THR A 261 14.44 -9.83 -5.88
CA THR A 261 15.54 -9.92 -4.93
C THR A 261 15.46 -8.80 -3.88
N PRO A 262 15.46 -9.10 -2.57
CA PRO A 262 15.54 -8.11 -1.52
C PRO A 262 16.86 -7.32 -1.58
N LEU A 263 16.75 -6.00 -1.62
CA LEU A 263 17.89 -5.07 -1.69
C LEU A 263 18.15 -4.38 -0.34
N GLY A 264 17.10 -4.26 0.47
CA GLY A 264 17.11 -3.56 1.73
C GLY A 264 15.73 -3.02 2.09
N TRP A 265 15.68 -1.97 2.90
CA TRP A 265 14.44 -1.26 3.21
C TRP A 265 14.62 0.26 3.13
N CYS A 266 13.52 0.94 2.83
CA CYS A 266 13.43 2.39 2.84
C CYS A 266 12.02 2.81 3.23
N GLY A 267 11.85 3.96 3.85
CA GLY A 267 10.51 4.47 4.14
C GLY A 267 10.45 5.51 5.25
N LEU A 268 9.24 5.77 5.71
CA LEU A 268 8.89 6.81 6.67
C LEU A 268 8.55 6.19 8.03
N LYS A 269 8.91 6.86 9.12
CA LYS A 269 8.56 6.46 10.48
C LYS A 269 8.36 7.69 11.36
N LYS A 270 7.25 7.73 12.09
CA LYS A 270 7.02 8.76 13.10
C LYS A 270 7.92 8.55 14.31
N ASN A 271 8.61 9.58 14.72
CA ASN A 271 9.53 9.63 15.86
C ASN A 271 9.28 10.91 16.65
N PRO A 272 9.84 11.07 17.86
CA PRO A 272 9.73 12.30 18.64
C PRO A 272 10.18 13.57 17.91
N TRP A 273 11.15 13.45 17.00
CA TRP A 273 11.68 14.57 16.21
C TRP A 273 10.95 14.82 14.88
N GLY A 274 9.87 14.10 14.59
CA GLY A 274 9.08 14.23 13.38
C GLY A 274 8.98 12.93 12.59
N VAL A 275 8.52 13.01 11.33
CA VAL A 275 8.48 11.86 10.44
C VAL A 275 9.82 11.70 9.72
N ASP A 276 10.49 10.61 9.99
CA ASP A 276 11.87 10.35 9.59
C ASP A 276 11.92 9.50 8.31
N LEU A 277 12.66 9.98 7.30
CA LEU A 277 13.08 9.20 6.15
C LEU A 277 14.31 8.37 6.50
N GLY A 278 14.15 7.05 6.57
CA GLY A 278 15.26 6.14 6.83
C GLY A 278 15.40 5.06 5.76
N PHE A 279 16.61 4.54 5.66
CA PHE A 279 16.94 3.49 4.69
C PHE A 279 18.13 2.66 5.16
N ARG A 280 18.12 1.37 4.77
CA ARG A 280 19.24 0.43 4.89
C ARG A 280 19.26 -0.49 3.67
N PHE A 281 20.44 -0.73 3.16
CA PHE A 281 20.65 -1.62 2.02
C PHE A 281 21.80 -2.58 2.29
N PHE A 282 21.71 -3.78 1.74
CA PHE A 282 22.80 -4.72 1.77
C PHE A 282 24.04 -4.14 1.09
N ARG A 283 25.23 -4.44 1.61
CA ARG A 283 26.51 -3.88 1.17
C ARG A 283 26.78 -4.08 -0.31
N GLU A 284 26.41 -5.22 -0.85
CA GLU A 284 26.53 -5.56 -2.26
C GLU A 284 25.73 -4.63 -3.19
N HIS A 285 24.83 -3.82 -2.62
CA HIS A 285 24.00 -2.87 -3.35
C HIS A 285 24.44 -1.41 -3.16
N TRP A 286 25.45 -1.13 -2.36
CA TRP A 286 25.96 0.22 -2.14
C TRP A 286 26.64 0.79 -3.39
N GLY A 287 26.68 2.11 -3.52
CA GLY A 287 27.31 2.80 -4.66
C GLY A 287 26.52 2.75 -5.97
N LYS A 288 25.43 1.97 -6.06
CA LYS A 288 24.64 1.77 -7.29
C LYS A 288 23.45 2.74 -7.43
N GLY A 289 23.33 3.73 -6.56
CA GLY A 289 22.24 4.73 -6.58
C GLY A 289 20.88 4.20 -6.10
N ILE A 290 20.81 2.97 -5.60
CA ILE A 290 19.56 2.31 -5.15
C ILE A 290 18.94 3.08 -3.98
N ALA A 291 19.73 3.48 -2.97
CA ALA A 291 19.25 4.26 -1.83
C ALA A 291 18.60 5.57 -2.26
N THR A 292 19.21 6.30 -3.20
CA THR A 292 18.64 7.56 -3.74
C THR A 292 17.32 7.34 -4.48
N LYS A 293 17.22 6.27 -5.28
CA LYS A 293 15.97 5.94 -6.00
C LYS A 293 14.85 5.55 -5.02
N ALA A 294 15.17 4.71 -4.03
CA ALA A 294 14.21 4.29 -3.01
C ALA A 294 13.77 5.45 -2.12
N ALA A 295 14.69 6.34 -1.73
CA ALA A 295 14.38 7.53 -0.95
C ALA A 295 13.45 8.49 -1.70
N ARG A 296 13.67 8.73 -3.01
CA ARG A 296 12.73 9.51 -3.84
C ARG A 296 11.34 8.87 -3.88
N ALA A 297 11.28 7.55 -4.04
CA ALA A 297 10.02 6.82 -4.02
C ALA A 297 9.30 6.95 -2.66
N ALA A 298 10.04 6.87 -1.56
CA ALA A 298 9.50 7.05 -0.21
C ALA A 298 8.99 8.47 0.04
N LEU A 299 9.69 9.50 -0.48
CA LEU A 299 9.22 10.89 -0.40
C LEU A 299 7.94 11.11 -1.21
N ALA A 300 7.86 10.60 -2.44
CA ALA A 300 6.65 10.66 -3.26
C ALA A 300 5.45 9.96 -2.58
N LEU A 301 5.70 8.84 -1.89
CA LEU A 301 4.68 8.20 -1.04
C LEU A 301 4.30 9.09 0.14
N GLY A 302 5.26 9.78 0.76
CA GLY A 302 5.01 10.74 1.83
C GLY A 302 4.08 11.87 1.40
N GLU A 303 4.26 12.41 0.19
CA GLU A 303 3.34 13.40 -0.41
C GLU A 303 1.93 12.82 -0.57
N THR A 304 1.81 11.57 -1.06
CA THR A 304 0.51 10.89 -1.18
C THR A 304 -0.19 10.69 0.17
N PHE A 305 0.57 10.53 1.24
CA PHE A 305 0.06 10.41 2.62
C PHE A 305 -0.07 11.76 3.34
N GLU A 306 0.19 12.88 2.65
CA GLU A 306 0.14 14.24 3.21
C GLU A 306 1.05 14.39 4.46
N VAL A 307 2.22 13.78 4.39
CA VAL A 307 3.20 13.80 5.49
C VAL A 307 4.13 14.98 5.33
N ASP A 308 4.00 15.96 6.24
CA ASP A 308 4.87 17.14 6.30
C ASP A 308 5.05 17.60 7.77
N PRO A 309 6.25 17.93 8.22
CA PRO A 309 7.52 17.81 7.51
C PRO A 309 8.10 16.38 7.54
N ILE A 310 8.81 16.00 6.47
CA ILE A 310 9.66 14.82 6.46
C ILE A 310 11.09 15.22 6.77
N ILE A 311 11.70 14.57 7.77
CA ILE A 311 13.03 14.85 8.26
C ILE A 311 13.98 13.71 7.89
N GLY A 312 15.20 14.03 7.46
CA GLY A 312 16.30 13.10 7.35
C GLY A 312 17.26 13.29 8.52
N ARG A 313 17.76 12.20 9.10
CA ARG A 313 18.74 12.24 10.18
C ARG A 313 19.93 11.35 9.87
N THR A 314 21.14 11.83 10.10
CA THR A 314 22.35 11.01 9.98
C THR A 314 23.47 11.52 10.92
N LEU A 315 24.47 10.68 11.18
CA LEU A 315 25.68 11.10 11.89
C LEU A 315 26.63 11.81 10.92
N SER A 316 27.43 12.74 11.42
CA SER A 316 28.39 13.51 10.62
C SER A 316 29.45 12.64 9.92
N SER A 317 29.81 11.52 10.52
CA SER A 317 30.72 10.54 9.94
C SER A 317 30.07 9.66 8.83
N ASN A 318 28.73 9.63 8.74
CA ASN A 318 28.01 8.86 7.71
C ASN A 318 27.79 9.69 6.45
N THR A 319 28.87 10.04 5.77
CA THR A 319 28.83 10.86 4.55
C THR A 319 28.01 10.22 3.39
N ALA A 320 27.89 8.88 3.39
CA ALA A 320 27.10 8.18 2.39
C ALA A 320 25.59 8.48 2.53
N SER A 321 25.07 8.50 3.76
CA SER A 321 23.69 8.88 4.03
C SER A 321 23.42 10.36 3.75
N SER A 322 24.33 11.26 4.16
CA SER A 322 24.23 12.69 3.83
C SER A 322 24.08 12.92 2.34
N ARG A 323 24.93 12.29 1.51
CA ARG A 323 24.85 12.38 0.04
C ARG A 323 23.53 11.85 -0.53
N VAL A 324 22.91 10.86 0.08
CA VAL A 324 21.58 10.39 -0.35
C VAL A 324 20.53 11.43 -0.04
N LEU A 325 20.50 11.99 1.18
CA LEU A 325 19.56 13.03 1.58
C LEU A 325 19.68 14.28 0.69
N GLU A 326 20.88 14.74 0.42
CA GLU A 326 21.13 15.86 -0.50
C GLU A 326 20.67 15.58 -1.93
N LYS A 327 20.94 14.37 -2.46
CA LYS A 327 20.52 13.97 -3.83
C LYS A 327 19.01 13.84 -4.00
N VAL A 328 18.26 13.69 -2.95
CA VAL A 328 16.79 13.69 -3.01
C VAL A 328 16.18 15.07 -2.76
N GLY A 329 17.02 16.11 -2.65
CA GLY A 329 16.61 17.50 -2.52
C GLY A 329 16.45 17.99 -1.08
N MET A 330 16.80 17.17 -0.09
CA MET A 330 16.77 17.62 1.31
C MET A 330 17.98 18.51 1.59
N VAL A 331 17.77 19.55 2.38
CA VAL A 331 18.81 20.48 2.82
C VAL A 331 19.06 20.32 4.31
N GLN A 332 20.32 20.37 4.70
CA GLN A 332 20.69 20.37 6.10
C GLN A 332 20.23 21.68 6.74
N TYR A 333 19.48 21.61 7.82
CA TYR A 333 18.94 22.78 8.51
C TYR A 333 19.45 22.91 9.95
N ASP A 334 19.98 21.82 10.54
CA ASP A 334 20.48 21.85 11.91
C ASP A 334 21.63 20.85 12.11
N THR A 335 22.43 21.10 13.16
CA THR A 335 23.54 20.24 13.59
C THR A 335 23.61 20.28 15.11
N LEU A 336 23.31 19.15 15.72
CA LEU A 336 23.31 18.99 17.17
C LEU A 336 24.46 18.07 17.62
N THR A 337 24.97 18.26 18.83
CA THR A 337 25.74 17.17 19.45
C THR A 337 24.81 16.00 19.69
N PHE A 338 25.37 14.81 19.83
CA PHE A 338 24.54 13.63 20.10
C PHE A 338 23.80 13.76 21.44
N GLU A 339 24.42 14.36 22.43
CA GLU A 339 23.85 14.62 23.76
C GLU A 339 22.68 15.63 23.67
N ASP A 340 22.86 16.75 22.95
CA ASP A 340 21.81 17.74 22.75
C ASP A 340 20.64 17.16 22.02
N PHE A 341 20.88 16.32 20.99
CA PHE A 341 19.83 15.64 20.25
C PHE A 341 19.00 14.71 21.15
N ILE A 342 19.65 13.90 21.99
CA ILE A 342 18.96 13.03 22.96
C ILE A 342 18.13 13.87 23.94
N GLY A 343 18.72 14.93 24.51
CA GLY A 343 18.06 15.81 25.47
C GLY A 343 16.86 16.54 24.85
N GLN A 344 17.05 17.14 23.67
CA GLN A 344 16.01 17.91 23.00
C GLN A 344 14.75 17.07 22.65
N TYR A 345 14.94 15.81 22.28
CA TYR A 345 13.84 14.94 21.86
C TYR A 345 13.45 13.90 22.92
N SER A 346 14.00 14.00 24.15
CA SER A 346 13.71 13.11 25.26
C SER A 346 13.82 11.62 24.91
N ILE A 347 14.90 11.24 24.20
CA ILE A 347 15.11 9.88 23.73
C ILE A 347 15.62 9.03 24.90
N THR A 348 14.83 8.06 25.32
CA THR A 348 15.11 7.17 26.46
C THR A 348 15.66 5.80 26.05
N GLU A 349 15.68 5.47 24.77
CA GLU A 349 16.25 4.20 24.30
C GLU A 349 17.76 4.20 24.55
N PRO A 350 18.36 3.05 24.95
CA PRO A 350 19.80 2.94 25.16
C PRO A 350 20.52 3.01 23.82
N ILE A 351 20.80 4.23 23.40
CA ILE A 351 21.65 4.49 22.24
C ILE A 351 23.06 4.38 22.79
N GLY A 352 23.79 3.37 22.34
CA GLY A 352 25.10 3.02 22.91
C GLY A 352 26.04 4.23 22.99
N VAL A 353 26.83 4.28 24.05
CA VAL A 353 27.87 5.29 24.40
C VAL A 353 28.88 5.60 23.28
N ARG A 354 28.74 4.90 22.15
CA ARG A 354 29.64 4.87 20.99
C ARG A 354 29.73 6.18 20.21
N TRP A 355 28.81 7.14 20.43
CA TRP A 355 28.69 8.34 19.58
C TRP A 355 28.72 9.67 20.32
N SER A 356 29.22 9.70 21.56
CA SER A 356 29.32 10.94 22.33
C SER A 356 30.09 12.07 21.63
N GLU A 357 31.00 11.75 20.72
CA GLU A 357 31.78 12.72 19.94
C GLU A 357 31.16 13.03 18.55
N GLU A 358 30.10 12.33 18.17
CA GLU A 358 29.46 12.51 16.86
C GLU A 358 28.47 13.67 16.87
N LYS A 359 28.33 14.32 15.72
CA LYS A 359 27.28 15.30 15.46
C LYS A 359 26.14 14.66 14.70
N VAL A 360 24.91 15.00 15.11
CA VAL A 360 23.68 14.63 14.41
C VAL A 360 23.33 15.73 13.41
N LEU A 361 23.28 15.38 12.15
CA LEU A 361 22.87 16.27 11.05
C LEU A 361 21.40 16.06 10.76
N LEU A 362 20.63 17.15 10.75
CA LEU A 362 19.20 17.13 10.46
C LEU A 362 18.92 17.78 9.11
N TYR A 363 18.11 17.10 8.29
CA TYR A 363 17.76 17.48 6.93
C TYR A 363 16.26 17.60 6.80
N LYS A 364 15.77 18.51 5.95
CA LYS A 364 14.35 18.60 5.53
C LYS A 364 14.26 19.01 4.06
N LEU A 365 13.09 18.80 3.45
CA LEU A 365 12.81 19.40 2.15
C LEU A 365 12.73 20.94 2.31
N PRO A 366 13.20 21.73 1.34
CA PRO A 366 12.96 23.17 1.32
C PRO A 366 11.46 23.46 1.24
N ASN A 367 11.03 24.54 1.88
CA ASN A 367 9.63 24.99 1.85
C ASN A 367 9.24 25.44 0.45
#